data_536b89c34030b71633dbcbf5462e2df0
#
_entry.id   536b89c34030b71633dbcbf5462e2df0
#
_cell.length_a   1.000
_cell.length_b   1.000
_cell.length_c   1.000
_cell.angle_alpha   90.00
_cell.angle_beta   90.00
_cell.angle_gamma   90.00
#
_symmetry.space_group_name_H-M   'P 1'
#
loop_
_entity.id
_entity.type
_entity.pdbx_description
1 polymer ?
#
loop_
_entity_poly.entity_id
_entity_poly.type
_entity_poly.pdbx_seq_one_letter_code
_entity_poly.pdbx_strand_id
1 'polypeptide(L)'
;MNLTDENLPESKIAPVNYSIYGIPGAILSYLVPGLGQIFQGRIGKGLLFFFCVNGLFYYGMMLGQWSNVYLPRAKNLPSISLPFNFKIPNCIAYRMQYAGQFWIGISAWPAIYQNYEYDEESDPPLDPYLGKYQRTPPETELNLLQNRSDRSWDLGWVYTVIAGVLNIMVIYDALMGPVLLIPEKPKAK
;
A
#
# COMPACT_ATOMS: atom_id res chain seq x y z
N MET A 1 2.37 58.15 -22.33
CA MET A 1 3.28 56.97 -22.50
C MET A 1 2.56 55.80 -21.81
N ASN A 2 1.67 55.16 -22.58
CA ASN A 2 0.81 54.09 -22.09
C ASN A 2 1.56 52.77 -22.18
N LEU A 3 1.87 52.20 -21.02
CA LEU A 3 2.32 50.82 -20.88
C LEU A 3 1.09 49.96 -20.61
N THR A 4 0.41 49.59 -21.68
CA THR A 4 -0.71 48.66 -21.65
C THR A 4 -0.33 47.44 -22.41
N ASP A 5 -0.56 46.32 -21.74
CA ASP A 5 -0.80 44.99 -22.29
C ASP A 5 0.40 44.25 -22.88
N GLU A 6 1.31 43.86 -22.00
CA GLU A 6 2.15 42.72 -22.26
C GLU A 6 1.24 41.46 -22.21
N ASN A 7 0.81 41.00 -23.40
CA ASN A 7 0.08 39.77 -23.63
C ASN A 7 0.95 38.59 -23.19
N LEU A 8 0.85 38.24 -21.88
CA LEU A 8 1.34 36.94 -21.43
C LEU A 8 0.53 35.85 -22.14
N PRO A 9 1.19 34.90 -22.81
CA PRO A 9 0.45 33.82 -23.44
C PRO A 9 -0.32 33.05 -22.36
N GLU A 10 -1.65 33.13 -22.40
CA GLU A 10 -2.51 32.24 -21.64
C GLU A 10 -2.07 30.80 -21.92
N SER A 11 -1.41 30.17 -20.96
CA SER A 11 -1.11 28.75 -21.05
C SER A 11 -2.44 28.02 -21.00
N LYS A 12 -3.01 27.76 -22.18
CA LYS A 12 -4.16 26.87 -22.32
C LYS A 12 -3.71 25.49 -21.83
N ILE A 13 -3.93 25.24 -20.55
CA ILE A 13 -3.83 23.88 -19.98
C ILE A 13 -4.85 23.05 -20.76
N ALA A 14 -4.36 22.26 -21.70
CA ALA A 14 -5.19 21.34 -22.43
C ALA A 14 -5.89 20.42 -21.41
N PRO A 15 -7.20 20.15 -21.58
CA PRO A 15 -7.92 19.28 -20.67
C PRO A 15 -7.18 17.96 -20.61
N VAL A 16 -6.82 17.56 -19.37
CA VAL A 16 -6.19 16.25 -19.11
C VAL A 16 -7.20 15.21 -19.56
N ASN A 17 -7.00 14.61 -20.71
CA ASN A 17 -7.74 13.43 -21.12
C ASN A 17 -7.35 12.34 -20.11
N TYR A 18 -8.20 12.10 -19.13
CA TYR A 18 -8.09 10.95 -18.25
C TYR A 18 -8.05 9.71 -19.13
N SER A 19 -6.84 9.19 -19.32
CA SER A 19 -6.65 8.07 -20.22
C SER A 19 -7.55 6.93 -19.79
N ILE A 20 -8.25 6.30 -20.72
CA ILE A 20 -9.04 5.08 -20.52
C ILE A 20 -8.24 4.02 -19.73
N TYR A 21 -6.92 4.11 -19.75
CA TYR A 21 -5.98 3.24 -19.03
C TYR A 21 -5.68 3.69 -17.59
N GLY A 22 -6.20 4.82 -17.10
CA GLY A 22 -5.92 5.34 -15.77
C GLY A 22 -6.48 4.44 -14.67
N ILE A 23 -7.79 4.12 -14.74
CA ILE A 23 -8.45 3.28 -13.72
C ILE A 23 -7.88 1.84 -13.72
N PRO A 24 -7.79 1.13 -14.86
CA PRO A 24 -7.15 -0.19 -14.88
C PRO A 24 -5.69 -0.15 -14.40
N GLY A 25 -4.94 0.90 -14.76
CA GLY A 25 -3.58 1.09 -14.29
C GLY A 25 -3.49 1.27 -12.77
N ALA A 26 -4.40 2.03 -12.17
CA ALA A 26 -4.48 2.20 -10.72
C ALA A 26 -4.79 0.89 -10.00
N ILE A 27 -5.75 0.10 -10.50
CA ILE A 27 -6.10 -1.21 -9.95
C ILE A 27 -4.90 -2.16 -10.04
N LEU A 28 -4.22 -2.22 -11.18
CA LEU A 28 -3.02 -3.05 -11.36
C LEU A 28 -1.89 -2.61 -10.43
N SER A 29 -1.69 -1.29 -10.23
CA SER A 29 -0.69 -0.77 -9.31
C SER A 29 -1.03 -1.03 -7.84
N TYR A 30 -2.33 -1.12 -7.50
CA TYR A 30 -2.75 -1.56 -6.18
C TYR A 30 -2.43 -3.05 -5.97
N LEU A 31 -2.75 -3.91 -6.94
CA LEU A 31 -2.47 -5.34 -6.82
C LEU A 31 -0.97 -5.60 -6.69
N VAL A 32 -0.18 -4.99 -7.57
CA VAL A 32 1.28 -5.12 -7.57
C VAL A 32 1.89 -3.75 -7.85
N PRO A 33 2.68 -3.18 -6.93
CA PRO A 33 3.33 -1.88 -7.13
C PRO A 33 4.08 -1.82 -8.46
N GLY A 34 3.78 -0.81 -9.26
CA GLY A 34 4.44 -0.59 -10.56
C GLY A 34 3.81 -1.30 -11.77
N LEU A 35 2.92 -2.28 -11.56
CA LEU A 35 2.32 -3.03 -12.68
C LEU A 35 1.44 -2.15 -13.56
N GLY A 36 0.74 -1.18 -12.99
CA GLY A 36 -0.06 -0.24 -13.76
C GLY A 36 0.75 0.64 -14.68
N GLN A 37 1.93 1.09 -14.26
CA GLN A 37 2.86 1.85 -15.10
C GLN A 37 3.41 1.00 -16.24
N ILE A 38 3.72 -0.29 -15.97
CA ILE A 38 4.14 -1.23 -17.02
C ILE A 38 3.01 -1.40 -18.04
N PHE A 39 1.78 -1.59 -17.58
CA PHE A 39 0.60 -1.70 -18.43
C PHE A 39 0.38 -0.46 -19.31
N GLN A 40 0.72 0.72 -18.81
CA GLN A 40 0.67 1.99 -19.55
C GLN A 40 1.88 2.21 -20.47
N GLY A 41 2.78 1.23 -20.63
CA GLY A 41 3.98 1.33 -21.45
C GLY A 41 5.16 2.08 -20.78
N ARG A 42 5.04 2.48 -19.51
CA ARG A 42 6.07 3.19 -18.73
C ARG A 42 6.95 2.18 -17.98
N ILE A 43 7.57 1.25 -18.73
CA ILE A 43 8.25 0.07 -18.20
C ILE A 43 9.33 0.43 -17.17
N GLY A 44 10.23 1.38 -17.49
CA GLY A 44 11.32 1.76 -16.59
C GLY A 44 10.83 2.28 -15.25
N LYS A 45 9.78 3.12 -15.24
CA LYS A 45 9.16 3.64 -14.03
C LYS A 45 8.43 2.56 -13.25
N GLY A 46 7.72 1.67 -13.96
CA GLY A 46 7.03 0.55 -13.35
C GLY A 46 7.96 -0.42 -12.66
N LEU A 47 9.08 -0.80 -13.31
CA LEU A 47 10.10 -1.66 -12.70
C LEU A 47 10.75 -1.01 -11.47
N LEU A 48 11.05 0.30 -11.53
CA LEU A 48 11.59 1.02 -10.39
C LEU A 48 10.63 0.95 -9.20
N PHE A 49 9.35 1.24 -9.39
CA PHE A 49 8.35 1.14 -8.32
C PHE A 49 8.20 -0.29 -7.82
N PHE A 50 8.19 -1.27 -8.73
CA PHE A 50 8.10 -2.68 -8.37
C PHE A 50 9.22 -3.10 -7.42
N PHE A 51 10.47 -2.84 -7.78
CA PHE A 51 11.61 -3.26 -6.97
C PHE A 51 11.76 -2.44 -5.68
N CYS A 52 11.57 -1.10 -5.75
CA CYS A 52 11.75 -0.26 -4.57
C CYS A 52 10.66 -0.50 -3.53
N VAL A 53 9.39 -0.52 -3.93
CA VAL A 53 8.27 -0.62 -2.98
C VAL A 53 8.16 -2.04 -2.42
N ASN A 54 8.20 -3.07 -3.27
CA ASN A 54 8.20 -4.46 -2.78
C ASN A 54 9.48 -4.78 -2.00
N GLY A 55 10.63 -4.32 -2.47
CA GLY A 55 11.89 -4.50 -1.76
C GLY A 55 11.85 -3.92 -0.35
N LEU A 56 11.30 -2.70 -0.19
CA LEU A 56 11.12 -2.07 1.12
C LEU A 56 10.15 -2.88 2.00
N PHE A 57 9.05 -3.37 1.44
CA PHE A 57 8.07 -4.17 2.17
C PHE A 57 8.67 -5.49 2.66
N TYR A 58 9.31 -6.26 1.78
CA TYR A 58 9.90 -7.53 2.15
C TYR A 58 11.12 -7.36 3.06
N TYR A 59 11.90 -6.29 2.90
CA TYR A 59 12.97 -5.94 3.84
C TYR A 59 12.40 -5.66 5.24
N GLY A 60 11.29 -4.89 5.32
CA GLY A 60 10.59 -4.67 6.57
C GLY A 60 10.04 -5.97 7.19
N MET A 61 9.49 -6.87 6.37
CA MET A 61 9.05 -8.21 6.81
C MET A 61 10.22 -9.02 7.38
N MET A 62 11.37 -8.99 6.74
CA MET A 62 12.57 -9.69 7.20
C MET A 62 13.06 -9.16 8.54
N LEU A 63 13.12 -7.83 8.73
CA LEU A 63 13.45 -7.21 10.01
C LEU A 63 12.43 -7.56 11.11
N GLY A 64 11.16 -7.64 10.75
CA GLY A 64 10.08 -8.05 11.65
C GLY A 64 9.96 -9.56 11.85
N GLN A 65 10.94 -10.35 11.42
CA GLN A 65 10.96 -11.82 11.51
C GLN A 65 9.68 -12.45 10.93
N TRP A 66 9.12 -11.87 9.87
CA TRP A 66 7.90 -12.27 9.17
C TRP A 66 6.63 -12.22 10.03
N SER A 67 6.71 -11.63 11.24
CA SER A 67 5.64 -11.57 12.23
C SER A 67 5.09 -10.15 12.46
N ASN A 68 5.33 -9.21 11.54
CA ASN A 68 4.95 -7.81 11.67
C ASN A 68 3.75 -7.39 10.80
N VAL A 69 3.31 -8.24 9.88
CA VAL A 69 2.12 -8.02 9.04
C VAL A 69 1.09 -9.09 9.38
N TYR A 70 0.09 -8.74 10.18
CA TYR A 70 -0.98 -9.65 10.57
C TYR A 70 -2.23 -8.90 11.03
N LEU A 71 -3.37 -9.59 11.06
CA LEU A 71 -4.63 -9.10 11.61
C LEU A 71 -5.04 -9.99 12.78
N PRO A 72 -5.23 -9.43 13.99
CA PRO A 72 -5.75 -10.19 15.12
C PRO A 72 -7.22 -10.58 14.88
N ARG A 73 -7.63 -11.74 15.41
CA ARG A 73 -8.99 -12.24 15.26
C ARG A 73 -10.00 -11.35 16.00
N ALA A 74 -11.05 -10.93 15.32
CA ALA A 74 -12.03 -10.00 15.87
C ALA A 74 -12.83 -10.57 17.05
N LYS A 75 -12.97 -11.90 17.13
CA LYS A 75 -13.75 -12.57 18.19
C LYS A 75 -13.19 -12.36 19.60
N ASN A 76 -11.86 -12.26 19.72
CA ASN A 76 -11.14 -12.16 20.99
C ASN A 76 -10.86 -10.71 21.41
N LEU A 77 -11.33 -9.74 20.63
CA LEU A 77 -11.04 -8.33 20.86
C LEU A 77 -12.27 -7.62 21.45
N PRO A 78 -12.09 -6.82 22.53
CA PRO A 78 -13.16 -5.97 23.02
C PRO A 78 -13.58 -4.97 21.95
N SER A 79 -14.87 -4.63 21.91
CA SER A 79 -15.40 -3.67 20.96
C SER A 79 -14.87 -2.26 21.23
N ILE A 80 -14.23 -1.64 20.24
CA ILE A 80 -13.81 -0.24 20.32
C ILE A 80 -14.93 0.64 19.74
N SER A 81 -15.53 1.48 20.59
CA SER A 81 -16.43 2.54 20.13
C SER A 81 -15.65 3.81 19.83
N LEU A 82 -15.57 4.18 18.55
CA LEU A 82 -14.95 5.43 18.13
C LEU A 82 -15.95 6.60 18.23
N PRO A 83 -15.47 7.83 18.58
CA PRO A 83 -16.34 8.97 18.88
C PRO A 83 -17.20 9.49 17.70
N PHE A 84 -17.00 9.01 16.49
CA PHE A 84 -17.67 9.49 15.27
C PHE A 84 -18.63 8.48 14.61
N ASN A 85 -19.19 7.51 15.32
CA ASN A 85 -20.05 6.46 14.73
C ASN A 85 -19.44 5.71 13.53
N PHE A 86 -18.12 5.80 13.36
CA PHE A 86 -17.41 5.13 12.28
C PHE A 86 -17.16 3.67 12.69
N LYS A 87 -17.88 2.73 12.08
CA LYS A 87 -17.73 1.30 12.33
C LYS A 87 -16.50 0.77 11.59
N ILE A 88 -15.33 0.84 12.21
CA ILE A 88 -14.15 0.13 11.73
C ILE A 88 -14.18 -1.29 12.29
N PRO A 89 -13.86 -2.32 11.49
CA PRO A 89 -13.67 -3.68 12.01
C PRO A 89 -12.68 -3.68 13.18
N ASN A 90 -13.03 -4.33 14.30
CA ASN A 90 -12.21 -4.34 15.50
C ASN A 90 -10.76 -4.77 15.22
N CYS A 91 -10.55 -5.77 14.36
CA CYS A 91 -9.21 -6.22 13.97
C CYS A 91 -8.33 -5.10 13.39
N ILE A 92 -8.91 -4.18 12.60
CA ILE A 92 -8.19 -3.04 12.03
C ILE A 92 -7.98 -1.95 13.08
N ALA A 93 -8.98 -1.71 13.95
CA ALA A 93 -8.87 -0.72 15.02
C ALA A 93 -7.76 -1.07 16.02
N TYR A 94 -7.57 -2.36 16.32
CA TYR A 94 -6.47 -2.84 17.15
C TYR A 94 -5.12 -2.86 16.44
N ARG A 95 -5.11 -2.89 15.10
CA ARG A 95 -3.91 -2.92 14.26
C ARG A 95 -4.01 -1.88 13.15
N MET A 96 -4.09 -0.60 13.54
CA MET A 96 -4.14 0.52 12.58
C MET A 96 -2.97 0.51 11.57
N GLN A 97 -1.86 -0.08 11.95
CA GLN A 97 -0.69 -0.22 11.08
C GLN A 97 -1.00 -1.10 9.87
N TYR A 98 -1.86 -2.11 10.04
CA TYR A 98 -2.30 -2.93 8.92
C TYR A 98 -3.06 -2.10 7.88
N ALA A 99 -3.76 -1.04 8.30
CA ALA A 99 -4.41 -0.13 7.36
C ALA A 99 -3.40 0.54 6.41
N GLY A 100 -2.20 0.88 6.90
CA GLY A 100 -1.10 1.35 6.05
C GLY A 100 -0.51 0.24 5.18
N GLN A 101 -0.29 -0.94 5.76
CA GLN A 101 0.29 -2.11 5.08
C GLN A 101 -0.63 -2.67 3.98
N PHE A 102 -1.95 -2.56 4.15
CA PHE A 102 -2.95 -3.04 3.19
C PHE A 102 -2.76 -2.46 1.78
N TRP A 103 -2.28 -1.25 1.69
CA TRP A 103 -2.09 -0.56 0.40
C TRP A 103 -0.95 -1.13 -0.46
N ILE A 104 -0.11 -2.03 0.07
CA ILE A 104 0.88 -2.74 -0.75
C ILE A 104 0.23 -3.75 -1.72
N GLY A 105 -1.06 -4.03 -1.53
CA GLY A 105 -1.84 -4.93 -2.36
C GLY A 105 -1.67 -6.40 -2.00
N ILE A 106 -1.50 -7.26 -3.01
CA ILE A 106 -1.51 -8.72 -2.85
C ILE A 106 -0.49 -9.23 -1.83
N SER A 107 0.60 -8.51 -1.61
CA SER A 107 1.64 -8.88 -0.65
C SER A 107 1.17 -8.85 0.81
N ALA A 108 0.11 -8.09 1.14
CA ALA A 108 -0.48 -8.04 2.48
C ALA A 108 -1.78 -8.86 2.61
N TRP A 109 -2.33 -9.39 1.52
CA TRP A 109 -3.57 -10.17 1.57
C TRP A 109 -3.48 -11.49 2.36
N PRO A 110 -2.33 -12.17 2.43
CA PRO A 110 -2.20 -13.36 3.26
C PRO A 110 -2.63 -13.15 4.72
N ALA A 111 -2.42 -11.96 5.29
CA ALA A 111 -2.87 -11.63 6.64
C ALA A 111 -4.41 -11.66 6.78
N ILE A 112 -5.15 -11.27 5.73
CA ILE A 112 -6.62 -11.34 5.70
C ILE A 112 -7.05 -12.80 5.62
N TYR A 113 -6.42 -13.58 4.74
CA TYR A 113 -6.68 -15.01 4.59
C TYR A 113 -6.43 -15.76 5.90
N GLN A 114 -5.29 -15.50 6.56
CA GLN A 114 -4.96 -16.08 7.86
C GLN A 114 -5.97 -15.70 8.95
N ASN A 115 -6.42 -14.45 8.97
CA ASN A 115 -7.42 -13.99 9.94
C ASN A 115 -8.77 -14.73 9.80
N TYR A 116 -9.11 -15.12 8.56
CA TYR A 116 -10.36 -15.83 8.25
C TYR A 116 -10.25 -17.33 8.46
N GLU A 117 -9.21 -17.99 7.95
CA GLU A 117 -9.09 -19.45 7.90
C GLU A 117 -8.42 -20.09 9.14
N TYR A 118 -7.53 -19.33 9.83
CA TYR A 118 -6.84 -19.88 10.97
C TYR A 118 -7.77 -20.04 12.16
N ASP A 119 -7.91 -21.27 12.66
CA ASP A 119 -8.72 -21.61 13.84
C ASP A 119 -7.83 -22.13 14.97
N GLU A 120 -7.56 -21.24 15.94
CA GLU A 120 -6.77 -21.56 17.15
C GLU A 120 -7.58 -22.32 18.19
N GLU A 121 -8.93 -22.23 18.14
CA GLU A 121 -9.82 -22.85 19.11
C GLU A 121 -10.09 -24.33 18.82
N SER A 122 -9.75 -24.83 17.64
CA SER A 122 -9.87 -26.24 17.30
C SER A 122 -8.76 -27.07 17.94
N ASP A 123 -9.04 -28.31 18.26
CA ASP A 123 -8.07 -29.25 18.82
C ASP A 123 -7.87 -30.46 17.86
N PRO A 124 -6.72 -30.57 17.17
CA PRO A 124 -5.63 -29.61 17.07
C PRO A 124 -6.00 -28.33 16.29
N PRO A 125 -5.28 -27.22 16.50
CA PRO A 125 -5.52 -25.99 15.74
C PRO A 125 -5.43 -26.21 14.24
N LEU A 126 -6.44 -25.71 13.50
CA LEU A 126 -6.45 -25.81 12.04
C LEU A 126 -5.51 -24.75 11.46
N ASP A 127 -4.42 -25.24 10.88
CA ASP A 127 -3.47 -24.39 10.16
C ASP A 127 -3.90 -24.18 8.71
N PRO A 128 -3.99 -22.95 8.21
CA PRO A 128 -4.25 -22.66 6.82
C PRO A 128 -3.04 -23.06 5.94
N TYR A 129 -3.28 -23.15 4.64
CA TYR A 129 -2.25 -23.53 3.64
C TYR A 129 -0.96 -22.69 3.75
N LEU A 130 -1.06 -21.43 4.17
CA LEU A 130 0.08 -20.51 4.32
C LEU A 130 0.92 -20.74 5.60
N GLY A 131 0.53 -21.69 6.46
CA GLY A 131 1.22 -21.98 7.71
C GLY A 131 1.32 -20.76 8.62
N LYS A 132 2.54 -20.38 9.03
CA LYS A 132 2.78 -19.24 9.92
C LYS A 132 2.96 -17.88 9.19
N TYR A 133 2.95 -17.86 7.87
CA TYR A 133 3.21 -16.64 7.11
C TYR A 133 2.09 -15.62 7.29
N GLN A 134 2.42 -14.43 7.81
CA GLN A 134 1.47 -13.34 8.12
C GLN A 134 0.31 -13.76 9.06
N ARG A 135 0.51 -14.78 9.88
CA ARG A 135 -0.42 -15.19 10.92
C ARG A 135 -0.18 -14.36 12.19
N THR A 136 -1.23 -14.16 12.98
CA THR A 136 -1.11 -13.53 14.30
C THR A 136 -0.15 -14.34 15.17
N PRO A 137 0.98 -13.77 15.64
CA PRO A 137 1.89 -14.48 16.54
C PRO A 137 1.22 -14.72 17.91
N PRO A 138 1.53 -15.83 18.59
CA PRO A 138 1.06 -16.04 19.96
C PRO A 138 1.65 -14.97 20.91
N GLU A 139 0.93 -14.64 21.98
CA GLU A 139 1.34 -13.58 22.93
C GLU A 139 2.73 -13.80 23.52
N THR A 140 3.11 -15.05 23.75
CA THR A 140 4.45 -15.40 24.25
C THR A 140 5.55 -14.99 23.28
N GLU A 141 5.35 -15.21 21.99
CA GLU A 141 6.30 -14.81 20.92
C GLU A 141 6.34 -13.29 20.75
N LEU A 142 5.18 -12.63 20.80
CA LEU A 142 5.06 -11.16 20.75
C LEU A 142 5.82 -10.51 21.90
N ASN A 143 5.63 -11.02 23.13
CA ASN A 143 6.32 -10.52 24.33
C ASN A 143 7.85 -10.71 24.22
N LEU A 144 8.29 -11.84 23.67
CA LEU A 144 9.72 -12.08 23.43
C LEU A 144 10.30 -11.11 22.40
N LEU A 145 9.56 -10.82 21.32
CA LEU A 145 9.98 -9.87 20.28
C LEU A 145 10.05 -8.44 20.83
N GLN A 146 9.06 -8.04 21.63
CA GLN A 146 9.01 -6.71 22.23
C GLN A 146 10.06 -6.49 23.33
N ASN A 147 10.39 -7.54 24.11
CA ASN A 147 11.39 -7.48 25.17
C ASN A 147 12.84 -7.58 24.67
N ARG A 148 13.05 -7.89 23.39
CA ARG A 148 14.40 -7.83 22.82
C ARG A 148 14.88 -6.38 22.82
N SER A 149 16.12 -6.16 23.26
CA SER A 149 16.81 -4.86 23.20
C SER A 149 16.98 -4.32 21.77
N ASP A 150 16.76 -5.18 20.78
CA ASP A 150 16.92 -4.87 19.38
C ASP A 150 15.62 -4.28 18.83
N ARG A 151 15.69 -3.02 18.37
CA ARG A 151 14.59 -2.31 17.73
C ARG A 151 14.33 -2.72 16.29
N SER A 152 14.96 -3.78 15.80
CA SER A 152 14.78 -4.23 14.40
C SER A 152 13.34 -4.58 14.08
N TRP A 153 12.59 -5.14 15.05
CA TRP A 153 11.18 -5.46 14.89
C TRP A 153 10.30 -4.22 14.68
N ASP A 154 10.56 -3.16 15.47
CA ASP A 154 9.85 -1.87 15.33
C ASP A 154 10.16 -1.21 13.99
N LEU A 155 11.43 -1.26 13.56
CA LEU A 155 11.84 -0.77 12.24
C LEU A 155 11.16 -1.54 11.11
N GLY A 156 11.07 -2.87 11.24
CA GLY A 156 10.37 -3.72 10.28
C GLY A 156 8.92 -3.29 10.06
N TRP A 157 8.25 -2.94 11.12
CA TRP A 157 6.92 -2.38 11.13
C TRP A 157 6.81 -1.09 10.33
N VAL A 158 7.69 -0.12 10.66
CA VAL A 158 7.71 1.18 10.00
C VAL A 158 7.95 1.02 8.51
N TYR A 159 8.89 0.18 8.11
CA TYR A 159 9.18 -0.04 6.68
C TYR A 159 8.01 -0.66 5.91
N THR A 160 7.30 -1.62 6.50
CA THR A 160 6.13 -2.23 5.84
C THR A 160 4.97 -1.24 5.70
N VAL A 161 4.75 -0.36 6.68
CA VAL A 161 3.75 0.71 6.60
C VAL A 161 4.15 1.75 5.56
N ILE A 162 5.41 2.20 5.57
CA ILE A 162 5.93 3.17 4.59
C ILE A 162 5.78 2.60 3.17
N ALA A 163 6.10 1.33 2.95
CA ALA A 163 5.93 0.70 1.64
C ALA A 163 4.48 0.77 1.15
N GLY A 164 3.51 0.47 2.00
CA GLY A 164 2.10 0.58 1.65
C GLY A 164 1.66 2.02 1.36
N VAL A 165 2.10 2.99 2.17
CA VAL A 165 1.80 4.41 1.94
C VAL A 165 2.44 4.90 0.64
N LEU A 166 3.69 4.50 0.34
CA LEU A 166 4.33 4.83 -0.92
C LEU A 166 3.57 4.24 -2.11
N ASN A 167 2.99 3.05 -1.96
CA ASN A 167 2.18 2.47 -3.03
C ASN A 167 0.92 3.28 -3.33
N ILE A 168 0.35 4.02 -2.37
CA ILE A 168 -0.75 4.97 -2.66
C ILE A 168 -0.29 6.02 -3.68
N MET A 169 0.94 6.52 -3.55
CA MET A 169 1.51 7.47 -4.52
C MET A 169 1.70 6.83 -5.89
N VAL A 170 2.12 5.56 -5.93
CA VAL A 170 2.26 4.79 -7.18
C VAL A 170 0.90 4.58 -7.85
N ILE A 171 -0.14 4.23 -7.07
CA ILE A 171 -1.51 4.09 -7.56
C ILE A 171 -2.01 5.42 -8.14
N TYR A 172 -1.78 6.53 -7.44
CA TYR A 172 -2.15 7.86 -7.90
C TYR A 172 -1.44 8.24 -9.21
N ASP A 173 -0.13 7.97 -9.32
CA ASP A 173 0.63 8.19 -10.55
C ASP A 173 0.10 7.37 -11.73
N ALA A 174 -0.32 6.11 -11.48
CA ALA A 174 -0.95 5.28 -12.51
C ALA A 174 -2.33 5.81 -12.91
N LEU A 175 -3.11 6.30 -11.93
CA LEU A 175 -4.44 6.87 -12.17
C LEU A 175 -4.38 8.13 -13.04
N MET A 176 -3.43 9.03 -12.75
CA MET A 176 -3.27 10.27 -13.50
C MET A 176 -2.69 10.05 -14.91
N GLY A 177 -2.06 8.92 -15.13
CA GLY A 177 -1.48 8.56 -16.42
C GLY A 177 -0.21 9.37 -16.79
N PRO A 178 0.34 9.17 -18.00
CA PRO A 178 1.49 9.93 -18.47
C PRO A 178 1.08 11.37 -18.78
N VAL A 179 1.81 12.32 -18.21
CA VAL A 179 1.74 13.72 -18.66
C VAL A 179 2.42 13.81 -20.02
N LEU A 180 1.63 13.76 -21.07
CA LEU A 180 2.12 14.01 -22.42
C LEU A 180 2.31 15.52 -22.56
N LEU A 181 3.55 15.98 -22.51
CA LEU A 181 3.91 17.29 -23.03
C LEU A 181 3.73 17.22 -24.57
N ILE A 182 2.58 17.67 -25.06
CA ILE A 182 2.35 17.80 -26.48
C ILE A 182 3.19 19.01 -26.90
N PRO A 183 4.26 18.84 -27.71
CA PRO A 183 4.99 19.98 -28.25
C PRO A 183 4.02 20.78 -29.10
N GLU A 184 3.87 22.06 -28.77
CA GLU A 184 3.08 23.00 -29.58
C GLU A 184 3.65 23.01 -31.02
N LYS A 185 2.84 22.58 -31.99
CA LYS A 185 3.23 22.64 -33.39
C LYS A 185 3.55 24.11 -33.72
N PRO A 186 4.72 24.43 -34.26
CA PRO A 186 5.02 25.79 -34.69
C PRO A 186 3.95 26.21 -35.69
N LYS A 187 3.30 27.33 -35.41
CA LYS A 187 2.35 27.94 -36.36
C LYS A 187 3.13 28.26 -37.64
N ALA A 188 2.77 27.58 -38.71
CA ALA A 188 3.27 27.92 -40.03
C ALA A 188 2.86 29.40 -40.32
N LYS A 189 3.87 30.22 -40.63
CA LYS A 189 3.69 31.58 -41.06
C LYS A 189 3.20 31.60 -42.51
#